data_07a6faab107bd4de41663e13dc826340
#
_entry.id   07a6faab107bd4de41663e13dc826340
#
_cell.length_a   1.000
_cell.length_b   1.000
_cell.length_c   1.000
_cell.angle_alpha   90.00
_cell.angle_beta   90.00
_cell.angle_gamma   90.00
#
_symmetry.space_group_name_H-M   'P 1'
#
loop_
_entity.id
_entity.type
_entity.pdbx_description
1 polymer ?
#
loop_
_entity_poly.entity_id
_entity_poly.type
_entity_poly.pdbx_seq_one_letter_code
_entity_poly.pdbx_strand_id
1 'polypeptide(L)'
;MRTPLAILAGTLLASSAFGQTPTADLTFYQGDSALSDWGIWRHSDLDADGLFLDPAEMFTFGFDNQTQINYVQDLRYRNEAGTDFMYAIATNDMVLKMQDLDGDGSTDGFGEIVEWADTRAGGGFSNTSPDAMDYDPITGTMYVTDDNXNFGPQPGTGIHAYTDNNADGNANGAGEFVQFVDANLPITVAGTAGNIAIDAGDFEGLMFDSXNGIVIGFAQQDVMFYAFQDLNGDGDANDAGEAWNFLNLVGXVAGLELNADVXAGTLXNPSCPSTGGLGLFGSLEVLDFAPGAGPAGQDVYWFMSTASNASCTGAGGLLYRGIDNNGDLDLNDAGEVTLFMDGPNGPLGIPAMYGGANHDGGYSVRATGGDVYFLYDLNGDGDADDIGEQTLTGIDPIGHFVGEMESIPSGAFPLPVTGFFNTFGIGGTSSAGFVPSIANVGFPTIGQSFDITCTNSIPFLPTTLYLGFSNTTWNRPPNITLPFDMTGIGAPGNTLYVAGNFLFNATADAAGFSSITLAVPNDPGLLGMDVYVQWYCLDPAANPRGATMSNAAHTQVVQ
;
A
#
# COMPACT_ATOMS: atom_id res chain seq x y z
N MET A 1 21.01 3.56 -45.79
CA MET A 1 19.68 4.18 -45.73
C MET A 1 19.00 3.57 -44.51
N ARG A 2 18.83 4.39 -43.46
CA ARG A 2 18.11 3.94 -42.25
C ARG A 2 16.69 4.47 -42.36
N THR A 3 15.75 3.55 -42.38
CA THR A 3 14.31 3.89 -42.37
C THR A 3 13.94 4.36 -40.97
N PRO A 4 13.29 5.50 -40.83
CA PRO A 4 12.82 5.91 -39.49
C PRO A 4 11.64 5.05 -39.06
N LEU A 5 11.74 4.54 -37.85
CA LEU A 5 10.65 3.85 -37.16
C LEU A 5 9.57 4.90 -36.85
N ALA A 6 8.43 4.75 -37.48
CA ALA A 6 7.29 5.61 -37.15
C ALA A 6 6.68 5.09 -35.83
N ILE A 7 6.88 5.86 -34.77
CA ILE A 7 6.18 5.62 -33.52
C ILE A 7 4.71 6.02 -33.78
N LEU A 8 3.85 5.03 -33.83
CA LEU A 8 2.42 5.25 -33.87
C LEU A 8 2.00 5.70 -32.47
N ALA A 9 1.86 7.01 -32.28
CA ALA A 9 1.24 7.53 -31.09
C ALA A 9 -0.24 7.18 -31.20
N GLY A 10 -0.62 6.07 -30.61
CA GLY A 10 -2.02 5.78 -30.38
C GLY A 10 -2.54 6.78 -29.38
N THR A 11 -3.40 7.69 -29.84
CA THR A 11 -4.23 8.46 -28.93
C THR A 11 -5.15 7.46 -28.25
N LEU A 12 -4.87 7.14 -27.00
CA LEU A 12 -5.88 6.53 -26.16
C LEU A 12 -7.03 7.52 -26.07
N LEU A 13 -8.10 7.19 -26.75
CA LEU A 13 -9.38 7.79 -26.46
C LEU A 13 -9.81 7.16 -25.14
N ALA A 14 -9.52 7.84 -24.04
CA ALA A 14 -10.13 7.49 -22.78
C ALA A 14 -11.63 7.62 -22.98
N SER A 15 -12.30 6.50 -23.22
CA SER A 15 -13.73 6.49 -23.24
C SER A 15 -14.19 6.68 -21.80
N SER A 16 -14.95 7.70 -21.58
CA SER A 16 -15.61 8.01 -20.31
C SER A 16 -16.71 6.98 -19.97
N ALA A 17 -16.41 5.71 -20.15
CA ALA A 17 -17.35 4.64 -19.86
C ALA A 17 -17.12 4.01 -18.49
N PHE A 18 -16.02 4.33 -17.83
CA PHE A 18 -15.73 3.79 -16.51
C PHE A 18 -16.13 4.83 -15.47
N GLY A 19 -17.35 4.67 -14.99
CA GLY A 19 -17.94 5.62 -14.04
C GLY A 19 -17.67 5.30 -12.58
N GLN A 20 -16.63 4.52 -12.29
CA GLN A 20 -16.25 4.29 -10.89
C GLN A 20 -14.81 4.71 -10.69
N THR A 21 -14.64 5.84 -10.04
CA THR A 21 -13.35 6.19 -9.44
C THR A 21 -13.08 5.20 -8.32
N PRO A 22 -11.87 4.68 -8.19
CA PRO A 22 -11.56 3.82 -7.05
C PRO A 22 -11.87 4.57 -5.76
N THR A 23 -12.64 3.92 -4.90
CA THR A 23 -12.95 4.47 -3.59
C THR A 23 -11.98 3.97 -2.53
N ALA A 24 -10.95 3.25 -2.96
CA ALA A 24 -9.94 2.68 -2.07
C ALA A 24 -8.54 2.98 -2.60
N ASP A 25 -7.65 3.32 -1.69
CA ASP A 25 -6.22 3.34 -1.95
C ASP A 25 -5.68 1.92 -1.81
N LEU A 26 -4.52 1.66 -2.37
CA LEU A 26 -3.87 0.35 -2.26
C LEU A 26 -2.56 0.48 -1.50
N THR A 27 -2.37 -0.35 -0.48
CA THR A 27 -1.07 -0.51 0.16
C THR A 27 -0.50 -1.86 -0.21
N PHE A 28 0.81 -1.93 -0.32
CA PHE A 28 1.48 -3.16 -0.67
C PHE A 28 2.90 -3.16 -0.13
N TYR A 29 3.37 -4.34 0.20
CA TYR A 29 4.76 -4.53 0.60
C TYR A 29 5.63 -4.62 -0.64
N GLN A 30 6.79 -3.99 -0.56
CA GLN A 30 7.72 -3.96 -1.67
C GLN A 30 9.15 -3.93 -1.15
N GLY A 31 9.99 -4.79 -1.69
CA GLY A 31 11.37 -4.85 -1.26
C GLY A 31 12.33 -5.03 -2.42
N ASP A 32 13.45 -4.34 -2.38
CA ASP A 32 14.58 -4.56 -3.28
C ASP A 32 15.77 -5.01 -2.45
N SER A 33 16.02 -6.32 -2.49
CA SER A 33 17.15 -6.91 -1.77
C SER A 33 18.51 -6.37 -2.22
N ALA A 34 18.58 -5.84 -3.45
CA ALA A 34 19.82 -5.25 -3.96
C ALA A 34 20.07 -3.85 -3.41
N LEU A 35 19.00 -3.13 -3.07
CA LEU A 35 19.11 -1.78 -2.54
C LEU A 35 18.96 -1.72 -1.03
N SER A 36 18.57 -2.81 -0.38
CA SER A 36 18.22 -2.85 1.04
C SER A 36 17.13 -1.83 1.40
N ASP A 37 16.15 -1.72 0.52
CA ASP A 37 15.11 -0.71 0.58
C ASP A 37 13.76 -1.40 0.74
N TRP A 38 13.49 -1.89 1.94
CA TRP A 38 12.26 -2.61 2.26
C TRP A 38 11.24 -1.65 2.86
N GLY A 39 10.00 -1.74 2.39
CA GLY A 39 8.97 -0.85 2.92
C GLY A 39 7.58 -1.21 2.46
N ILE A 40 6.62 -0.53 3.04
CA ILE A 40 5.22 -0.59 2.62
C ILE A 40 4.94 0.68 1.82
N TRP A 41 4.33 0.51 0.67
CA TRP A 41 4.03 1.61 -0.25
C TRP A 41 2.53 1.78 -0.36
N ARG A 42 2.11 2.97 -0.75
CA ARG A 42 0.71 3.29 -0.95
C ARG A 42 0.52 3.93 -2.32
N HIS A 43 -0.52 3.50 -3.02
CA HIS A 43 -1.02 4.15 -4.21
C HIS A 43 -2.32 4.88 -3.88
N SER A 44 -2.41 6.14 -4.24
CA SER A 44 -3.64 6.94 -4.09
C SER A 44 -3.89 7.72 -5.36
N ASP A 45 -5.13 7.69 -5.83
CA ASP A 45 -5.56 8.44 -7.01
C ASP A 45 -5.69 9.92 -6.63
N LEU A 46 -4.66 10.71 -6.90
CA LEU A 46 -4.58 12.10 -6.48
C LEU A 46 -5.31 13.06 -7.42
N ASP A 47 -5.46 12.70 -8.68
CA ASP A 47 -6.11 13.58 -9.65
C ASP A 47 -7.53 13.11 -10.03
N ALA A 48 -7.99 12.03 -9.44
CA ALA A 48 -9.33 11.45 -9.59
C ALA A 48 -9.60 10.99 -11.03
N ASP A 49 -8.58 10.46 -11.70
CA ASP A 49 -8.77 9.89 -13.03
C ASP A 49 -9.04 8.37 -12.98
N GLY A 50 -9.00 7.77 -11.80
CA GLY A 50 -9.26 6.35 -11.59
C GLY A 50 -8.05 5.45 -11.78
N LEU A 51 -6.86 6.03 -11.87
CA LEU A 51 -5.62 5.29 -12.10
C LEU A 51 -4.57 5.73 -11.09
N PHE A 52 -3.50 4.96 -10.96
CA PHE A 52 -2.34 5.30 -10.13
C PHE A 52 -1.08 5.34 -11.01
N LEU A 53 -1.19 5.95 -12.19
CA LEU A 53 -0.11 5.91 -13.18
C LEU A 53 0.86 7.09 -13.05
N ASP A 54 0.49 8.12 -12.33
CA ASP A 54 1.37 9.25 -12.12
C ASP A 54 2.40 8.94 -11.03
N PRO A 55 3.68 9.30 -11.24
CA PRO A 55 4.70 9.02 -10.23
C PRO A 55 4.44 9.65 -8.85
N ALA A 56 3.62 10.70 -8.79
CA ALA A 56 3.26 11.32 -7.52
C ALA A 56 2.21 10.54 -6.74
N GLU A 57 1.62 9.52 -7.35
CA GLU A 57 0.55 8.72 -6.74
C GLU A 57 1.05 7.48 -6.03
N MET A 58 2.35 7.19 -6.15
CA MET A 58 3.00 6.12 -5.40
C MET A 58 3.97 6.75 -4.39
N PHE A 59 3.79 6.47 -3.13
CA PHE A 59 4.63 7.03 -2.07
C PHE A 59 4.83 6.03 -0.94
N THR A 60 5.88 6.23 -0.16
CA THR A 60 6.20 5.39 0.99
C THR A 60 5.13 5.56 2.05
N PHE A 61 4.59 4.46 2.53
CA PHE A 61 3.61 4.44 3.61
C PHE A 61 4.26 4.04 4.93
N GLY A 62 5.08 3.00 4.92
CA GLY A 62 5.80 2.58 6.10
C GLY A 62 7.22 2.19 5.73
N PHE A 63 8.20 2.88 6.28
CA PHE A 63 9.61 2.63 5.99
C PHE A 63 10.37 2.53 7.29
N ASP A 64 11.02 1.42 7.54
CA ASP A 64 11.71 1.26 8.81
C ASP A 64 13.18 1.66 8.74
N ASN A 65 13.45 2.85 9.22
CA ASN A 65 14.81 3.29 9.51
C ASN A 65 15.46 2.51 10.66
N GLN A 66 14.71 1.61 11.33
CA GLN A 66 15.16 1.02 12.58
C GLN A 66 15.09 -0.51 12.64
N THR A 67 15.05 -1.15 11.49
CA THR A 67 15.24 -2.60 11.35
C THR A 67 14.09 -3.49 11.82
N GLN A 68 12.87 -2.97 11.88
CA GLN A 68 11.72 -3.81 12.26
C GLN A 68 10.97 -4.37 11.05
N ILE A 69 10.96 -3.64 9.92
CA ILE A 69 10.33 -4.12 8.70
C ILE A 69 11.40 -4.68 7.77
N ASN A 70 11.74 -5.97 7.91
CA ASN A 70 12.72 -6.60 7.04
C ASN A 70 12.11 -7.34 5.87
N TYR A 71 10.89 -7.80 6.03
CA TYR A 71 10.16 -8.54 5.02
C TYR A 71 8.74 -8.65 5.58
N VAL A 72 7.76 -8.29 4.79
CA VAL A 72 6.37 -8.34 5.21
C VAL A 72 5.70 -9.50 4.47
N GLN A 73 5.08 -10.39 5.23
CA GLN A 73 4.39 -11.55 4.69
C GLN A 73 2.94 -11.23 4.36
N ASP A 74 2.28 -10.41 5.19
CA ASP A 74 0.88 -10.07 4.99
C ASP A 74 0.58 -8.68 5.55
N LEU A 75 -0.47 -8.05 5.02
CA LEU A 75 -0.95 -6.72 5.41
C LEU A 75 -2.46 -6.76 5.61
N ARG A 76 -2.95 -6.09 6.67
CA ARG A 76 -4.40 -5.94 6.87
C ARG A 76 -4.71 -4.54 7.40
N TYR A 77 -5.64 -3.87 6.73
CA TYR A 77 -6.18 -2.59 7.20
C TYR A 77 -7.30 -2.84 8.20
N ARG A 78 -7.39 -2.01 9.22
CA ARG A 78 -8.45 -2.11 10.21
C ARG A 78 -8.77 -0.73 10.81
N ASN A 79 -10.07 -0.41 10.90
CA ASN A 79 -10.52 0.79 11.62
C ASN A 79 -10.99 0.39 13.02
N GLU A 80 -10.34 0.89 14.05
CA GLU A 80 -10.68 0.61 15.44
C GLU A 80 -11.29 1.86 16.07
N ALA A 81 -12.61 1.85 16.25
CA ALA A 81 -13.37 2.92 16.90
C ALA A 81 -13.12 4.30 16.27
N GLY A 82 -12.89 4.34 14.97
CA GLY A 82 -12.68 5.58 14.21
C GLY A 82 -11.22 5.96 14.05
N THR A 83 -10.30 5.10 14.45
CA THR A 83 -8.86 5.27 14.20
C THR A 83 -8.41 4.21 13.20
N ASP A 84 -7.67 4.63 12.20
CA ASP A 84 -7.21 3.75 11.14
C ASP A 84 -5.85 3.17 11.46
N PHE A 85 -5.71 1.87 11.28
CA PHE A 85 -4.47 1.13 11.52
C PHE A 85 -4.16 0.24 10.33
N MET A 86 -2.89 0.03 10.09
CA MET A 86 -2.40 -1.04 9.23
C MET A 86 -1.65 -2.05 10.11
N TYR A 87 -1.94 -3.32 9.91
CA TYR A 87 -1.21 -4.41 10.55
C TYR A 87 -0.33 -5.09 9.53
N ALA A 88 0.84 -5.54 9.95
CA ALA A 88 1.79 -6.23 9.07
C ALA A 88 2.46 -7.38 9.81
N ILE A 89 2.53 -8.54 9.16
CA ILE A 89 3.39 -9.63 9.63
C ILE A 89 4.82 -9.34 9.17
N ALA A 90 5.74 -9.24 10.10
CA ALA A 90 7.15 -8.99 9.80
C ALA A 90 8.01 -10.23 10.11
N THR A 91 9.11 -10.39 9.37
CA THR A 91 9.98 -11.57 9.46
C THR A 91 10.67 -11.79 10.81
N ASN A 92 10.49 -10.90 11.75
CA ASN A 92 11.02 -11.09 13.09
C ASN A 92 10.03 -11.80 14.02
N ASP A 93 9.07 -12.51 13.43
CA ASP A 93 8.02 -13.24 14.16
C ASP A 93 7.15 -12.28 14.96
N MET A 94 6.80 -11.16 14.35
CA MET A 94 5.99 -10.11 14.99
C MET A 94 4.86 -9.68 14.09
N VAL A 95 3.73 -9.37 14.71
CA VAL A 95 2.70 -8.56 14.08
C VAL A 95 2.93 -7.12 14.51
N LEU A 96 3.14 -6.26 13.54
CA LEU A 96 3.31 -4.83 13.77
C LEU A 96 1.96 -4.13 13.61
N LYS A 97 1.76 -3.09 14.42
CA LYS A 97 0.60 -2.19 14.31
C LYS A 97 1.11 -0.81 13.94
N MET A 98 0.54 -0.22 12.92
CA MET A 98 1.00 1.04 12.35
C MET A 98 -0.12 2.05 12.34
N GLN A 99 0.19 3.28 12.73
CA GLN A 99 -0.77 4.39 12.79
C GLN A 99 -0.06 5.68 12.40
N ASP A 100 -0.68 6.46 11.53
CA ASP A 100 -0.21 7.81 11.22
C ASP A 100 -0.59 8.72 12.39
N LEU A 101 0.37 9.06 13.24
CA LEU A 101 0.14 9.86 14.44
C LEU A 101 0.26 11.37 14.20
N ASP A 102 1.05 11.76 13.19
CA ASP A 102 1.26 13.19 12.95
C ASP A 102 0.48 13.72 11.74
N GLY A 103 -0.21 12.84 11.02
CA GLY A 103 -1.13 13.22 9.95
C GLY A 103 -0.46 13.53 8.63
N ASP A 104 0.72 12.95 8.39
CA ASP A 104 1.47 13.24 7.18
C ASP A 104 1.22 12.25 6.04
N GLY A 105 0.42 11.21 6.29
CA GLY A 105 0.04 10.23 5.29
C GLY A 105 0.93 8.99 5.24
N SER A 106 1.90 8.90 6.15
CA SER A 106 2.78 7.74 6.27
C SER A 106 2.74 7.20 7.70
N THR A 107 3.45 6.13 7.96
CA THR A 107 3.62 5.59 9.31
C THR A 107 5.09 5.39 9.63
N ASP A 108 5.97 6.26 9.09
CA ASP A 108 7.40 6.12 9.32
C ASP A 108 7.92 7.08 10.42
N GLY A 109 7.02 7.79 11.09
CA GLY A 109 7.37 8.65 12.21
C GLY A 109 7.68 7.90 13.50
N PHE A 110 8.22 8.62 14.46
CA PHE A 110 8.61 8.01 15.74
C PHE A 110 7.37 7.56 16.52
N GLY A 111 7.29 6.25 16.78
CA GLY A 111 6.19 5.66 17.56
C GLY A 111 4.98 5.27 16.72
N GLU A 112 5.06 5.41 15.42
CA GLU A 112 3.95 5.08 14.52
C GLU A 112 3.94 3.61 14.12
N ILE A 113 5.07 2.93 14.27
CA ILE A 113 5.15 1.48 14.10
C ILE A 113 5.50 0.90 15.47
N VAL A 114 4.62 0.04 15.98
CA VAL A 114 4.83 -0.62 17.27
C VAL A 114 4.62 -2.12 17.12
N GLU A 115 5.29 -2.90 17.95
CA GLU A 115 5.03 -4.32 18.06
C GLU A 115 3.65 -4.50 18.70
N TRP A 116 2.75 -5.19 17.99
CA TRP A 116 1.42 -5.51 18.52
C TRP A 116 1.38 -6.90 19.12
N ALA A 117 2.00 -7.89 18.46
CA ALA A 117 2.11 -9.23 19.00
C ALA A 117 3.47 -9.84 18.64
N ASP A 118 4.13 -10.47 19.61
CA ASP A 118 5.31 -11.30 19.38
C ASP A 118 4.83 -12.75 19.30
N THR A 119 4.83 -13.32 18.11
CA THR A 119 4.29 -14.67 17.91
C THR A 119 5.06 -15.73 18.69
N ARG A 120 6.29 -15.44 19.09
CA ARG A 120 7.09 -16.34 19.93
C ARG A 120 6.76 -16.23 21.42
N ALA A 121 6.28 -15.06 21.88
CA ALA A 121 6.14 -14.79 23.31
C ALA A 121 4.95 -15.47 23.93
N GLY A 122 3.84 -15.57 23.21
CA GLY A 122 2.59 -16.11 23.75
C GLY A 122 2.66 -17.58 24.12
N GLY A 123 3.20 -18.41 23.23
CA GLY A 123 3.21 -19.85 23.41
C GLY A 123 4.55 -20.44 23.85
N GLY A 124 5.60 -19.64 23.98
CA GLY A 124 6.92 -20.16 24.28
C GLY A 124 7.55 -20.91 23.11
N PHE A 125 7.15 -20.60 21.90
CA PHE A 125 7.63 -21.25 20.69
C PHE A 125 8.93 -20.58 20.24
N SER A 126 9.87 -21.38 19.74
CA SER A 126 11.21 -20.87 19.43
C SER A 126 11.45 -20.67 17.94
N ASN A 127 10.56 -21.16 17.10
CA ASN A 127 10.66 -21.03 15.65
C ASN A 127 9.25 -20.87 15.09
N THR A 128 8.76 -19.64 15.04
CA THR A 128 7.52 -19.33 14.35
C THR A 128 7.86 -18.77 12.98
N SER A 129 6.97 -18.94 12.04
CA SER A 129 7.06 -18.35 10.71
C SER A 129 5.66 -17.91 10.33
N PRO A 130 5.19 -16.80 10.88
CA PRO A 130 3.85 -16.33 10.55
C PRO A 130 3.81 -15.88 9.09
N ASP A 131 2.77 -16.29 8.37
CA ASP A 131 2.71 -16.12 6.93
C ASP A 131 1.48 -15.34 6.50
N ALA A 132 0.32 -15.60 7.09
CA ALA A 132 -0.92 -14.94 6.72
C ALA A 132 -1.69 -14.54 7.97
N MET A 133 -2.49 -13.49 7.86
CA MET A 133 -3.34 -13.06 8.97
C MET A 133 -4.66 -12.52 8.45
N ASP A 134 -5.69 -12.59 9.29
CA ASP A 134 -6.94 -11.89 9.08
C ASP A 134 -7.61 -11.70 10.44
N TYR A 135 -8.68 -10.93 10.50
CA TYR A 135 -9.24 -10.58 11.79
C TYR A 135 -10.77 -10.64 11.81
N ASP A 136 -11.30 -10.92 13.00
CA ASP A 136 -12.73 -10.80 13.28
C ASP A 136 -13.07 -9.33 13.57
N PRO A 137 -13.81 -8.65 12.69
CA PRO A 137 -14.12 -7.24 12.92
C PRO A 137 -15.05 -6.98 14.10
N ILE A 138 -15.69 -8.04 14.67
CA ILE A 138 -16.60 -7.90 15.79
C ILE A 138 -15.86 -7.98 17.12
N THR A 139 -15.03 -9.00 17.28
CA THR A 139 -14.28 -9.20 18.53
C THR A 139 -12.95 -8.49 18.55
N GLY A 140 -12.39 -8.22 17.38
CA GLY A 140 -11.05 -7.66 17.26
C GLY A 140 -9.94 -8.70 17.34
N THR A 141 -10.29 -9.97 17.36
CA THR A 141 -9.31 -11.06 17.37
C THR A 141 -8.60 -11.15 16.03
N MET A 142 -7.28 -11.15 16.06
CA MET A 142 -6.44 -11.37 14.89
C MET A 142 -6.03 -12.83 14.84
N TYR A 143 -6.28 -13.49 13.72
CA TYR A 143 -5.84 -14.85 13.47
C TYR A 143 -4.58 -14.79 12.62
N VAL A 144 -3.57 -15.58 13.00
CA VAL A 144 -2.25 -15.57 12.33
C VAL A 144 -1.85 -17.03 12.11
N THR A 145 -1.48 -17.37 10.88
CA THR A 145 -0.94 -18.69 10.60
C THR A 145 0.49 -18.81 11.10
N ASP A 146 0.91 -20.00 11.43
CA ASP A 146 2.30 -20.31 11.74
C ASP A 146 2.77 -21.45 10.84
N ASP A 147 3.46 -21.10 9.79
CA ASP A 147 4.14 -22.03 8.90
C ASP A 147 5.56 -22.28 9.42
N ASN A 148 5.77 -23.50 9.91
CA ASN A 148 7.13 -23.84 10.34
C ASN A 148 7.88 -24.52 9.21
N UNK A 149 8.37 -23.95 8.56
CA UNK A 149 9.20 -24.28 7.48
C UNK A 149 10.05 -25.47 7.62
N ASN A 150 10.00 -25.99 8.67
CA ASN A 150 10.83 -27.18 8.81
C ASN A 150 10.10 -28.49 8.51
N PHE A 151 9.00 -28.43 7.83
CA PHE A 151 8.30 -29.61 7.28
C PHE A 151 7.98 -30.68 8.30
N GLY A 152 6.94 -30.47 9.04
CA GLY A 152 6.35 -31.46 9.93
C GLY A 152 5.83 -30.83 11.22
N PRO A 153 4.85 -31.46 11.85
CA PRO A 153 4.20 -30.86 13.02
C PRO A 153 5.21 -30.58 14.12
N GLN A 154 5.36 -29.32 14.46
CA GLN A 154 6.18 -28.82 15.53
C GLN A 154 5.28 -28.21 16.60
N PRO A 155 5.71 -28.18 17.85
CA PRO A 155 4.90 -27.47 18.86
C PRO A 155 4.64 -26.03 18.44
N GLY A 156 3.37 -25.66 18.35
CA GLY A 156 2.96 -24.32 18.01
C GLY A 156 2.55 -24.08 16.58
N THR A 157 2.73 -25.04 15.68
CA THR A 157 2.24 -24.85 14.29
C THR A 157 0.71 -24.91 14.25
N GLY A 158 0.12 -24.12 13.35
CA GLY A 158 -1.31 -24.04 13.16
C GLY A 158 -1.80 -22.62 12.97
N ILE A 159 -2.91 -22.28 13.62
CA ILE A 159 -3.46 -20.92 13.58
C ILE A 159 -3.52 -20.39 15.02
N HIS A 160 -3.00 -19.20 15.20
CA HIS A 160 -2.97 -18.52 16.48
C HIS A 160 -3.99 -17.38 16.51
N ALA A 161 -4.66 -17.20 17.63
CA ALA A 161 -5.59 -16.09 17.85
C ALA A 161 -5.02 -15.13 18.90
N TYR A 162 -4.99 -13.87 18.55
CA TYR A 162 -4.47 -12.79 19.42
C TYR A 162 -5.57 -11.77 19.64
N THR A 163 -5.78 -11.37 20.90
CA THR A 163 -6.80 -10.36 21.24
C THR A 163 -6.27 -9.46 22.35
N ASP A 164 -6.26 -8.15 22.12
CA ASP A 164 -5.87 -7.19 23.17
C ASP A 164 -7.02 -7.09 24.18
N ASN A 165 -7.02 -8.00 25.17
CA ASN A 165 -8.08 -8.11 26.15
C ASN A 165 -8.02 -7.05 27.25
N ASN A 166 -6.87 -6.46 27.45
CA ASN A 166 -6.66 -5.48 28.51
C ASN A 166 -6.66 -4.03 27.98
N ALA A 167 -6.74 -3.86 26.66
CA ALA A 167 -6.75 -2.57 25.97
C ALA A 167 -5.49 -1.74 26.23
N ASP A 168 -4.34 -2.40 26.31
CA ASP A 168 -3.07 -1.69 26.47
C ASP A 168 -2.38 -1.38 25.13
N GLY A 169 -2.99 -1.81 24.03
CA GLY A 169 -2.52 -1.50 22.68
C GLY A 169 -1.68 -2.60 22.04
N ASN A 170 -1.52 -3.75 22.73
CA ASN A 170 -0.81 -4.90 22.17
C ASN A 170 -1.51 -6.19 22.61
N ALA A 171 -1.08 -7.32 22.07
CA ALA A 171 -1.66 -8.62 22.41
C ALA A 171 -0.59 -9.58 22.94
N ASN A 172 0.33 -9.04 23.76
CA ASN A 172 1.41 -9.84 24.38
C ASN A 172 1.11 -10.20 25.84
N GLY A 173 -0.05 -9.79 26.36
CA GLY A 173 -0.43 -10.02 27.75
C GLY A 173 -0.87 -11.44 28.03
N ALA A 174 -0.97 -11.75 29.33
CA ALA A 174 -1.42 -13.07 29.75
C ALA A 174 -2.90 -13.26 29.39
N GLY A 175 -3.19 -14.30 28.63
CA GLY A 175 -4.54 -14.61 28.17
C GLY A 175 -4.97 -13.87 26.92
N GLU A 176 -4.04 -13.24 26.24
CA GLU A 176 -4.28 -12.56 24.97
C GLU A 176 -3.88 -13.39 23.75
N PHE A 177 -3.31 -14.56 24.01
CA PHE A 177 -2.94 -15.54 23.00
C PHE A 177 -3.66 -16.85 23.25
N VAL A 178 -4.18 -17.44 22.19
CA VAL A 178 -4.72 -18.81 22.19
C VAL A 178 -4.21 -19.51 20.94
N GLN A 179 -3.79 -20.76 21.06
CA GLN A 179 -3.52 -21.60 19.88
C GLN A 179 -4.89 -22.07 19.35
N PHE A 180 -5.42 -21.36 18.37
CA PHE A 180 -6.78 -21.58 17.88
C PHE A 180 -6.90 -22.92 17.16
N VAL A 181 -5.90 -23.24 16.31
CA VAL A 181 -5.81 -24.56 15.68
C VAL A 181 -4.43 -25.13 16.01
N ASP A 182 -4.37 -26.27 16.68
CA ASP A 182 -3.12 -26.95 16.98
C ASP A 182 -2.90 -28.08 15.96
N ALA A 183 -2.00 -27.85 15.03
CA ALA A 183 -1.67 -28.82 13.97
C ALA A 183 -1.10 -30.14 14.50
N ASN A 184 -0.67 -30.18 15.76
CA ASN A 184 -0.14 -31.41 16.35
C ASN A 184 -1.25 -32.30 16.93
N LEU A 185 -2.47 -31.77 17.06
CA LEU A 185 -3.60 -32.56 17.53
C LEU A 185 -4.30 -33.19 16.32
N PRO A 186 -4.84 -34.40 16.51
CA PRO A 186 -5.60 -35.01 15.42
C PRO A 186 -6.98 -34.32 15.31
N ILE A 187 -7.08 -33.36 14.44
CA ILE A 187 -8.31 -32.61 14.22
C ILE A 187 -9.32 -33.49 13.48
N THR A 188 -10.53 -33.58 14.02
CA THR A 188 -11.61 -34.35 13.39
C THR A 188 -12.33 -33.47 12.37
N VAL A 189 -12.04 -33.70 11.12
CA VAL A 189 -12.70 -32.97 10.04
C VAL A 189 -14.07 -33.59 9.78
N ALA A 190 -15.12 -32.79 9.76
CA ALA A 190 -16.49 -33.25 9.54
C ALA A 190 -16.60 -33.97 8.18
N GLY A 191 -17.46 -34.99 8.14
CA GLY A 191 -17.65 -35.80 6.94
C GLY A 191 -16.69 -36.98 6.80
N THR A 192 -15.65 -37.08 7.63
CA THR A 192 -14.69 -38.19 7.57
C THR A 192 -15.03 -39.26 8.63
N ALA A 193 -14.53 -40.48 8.39
CA ALA A 193 -14.75 -41.62 9.30
C ALA A 193 -13.68 -41.69 10.40
N GLY A 194 -12.99 -40.63 10.68
CA GLY A 194 -11.94 -40.57 11.71
C GLY A 194 -11.20 -39.25 11.69
N ASN A 195 -10.30 -39.14 12.64
CA ASN A 195 -9.45 -37.95 12.69
C ASN A 195 -8.50 -37.93 11.52
N ILE A 196 -8.48 -36.85 10.81
CA ILE A 196 -7.47 -36.59 9.78
C ILE A 196 -6.41 -35.74 10.47
N ALA A 197 -5.17 -36.17 10.37
CA ALA A 197 -4.07 -35.30 10.71
C ALA A 197 -3.97 -34.28 9.56
N ILE A 198 -4.48 -33.11 9.77
CA ILE A 198 -4.24 -32.00 8.85
C ILE A 198 -2.72 -31.79 8.83
N ASP A 199 -2.13 -31.73 7.66
CA ASP A 199 -0.74 -31.32 7.57
C ASP A 199 -0.69 -29.79 7.69
N ALA A 200 -1.03 -29.34 8.87
CA ALA A 200 -1.22 -27.93 9.19
C ALA A 200 0.08 -27.25 9.63
N GLY A 201 1.21 -27.88 9.34
CA GLY A 201 2.49 -27.22 9.49
C GLY A 201 2.85 -26.32 8.30
N ASP A 202 1.87 -25.99 7.47
CA ASP A 202 2.15 -25.30 6.20
C ASP A 202 0.89 -24.53 5.77
N PHE A 203 0.34 -23.72 6.68
CA PHE A 203 -0.75 -22.80 6.34
C PHE A 203 -0.18 -21.53 5.72
N GLU A 204 -0.31 -21.40 4.39
CA GLU A 204 0.24 -20.24 3.66
C GLU A 204 -0.77 -19.12 3.41
N GLY A 205 -2.05 -19.38 3.61
CA GLY A 205 -3.07 -18.35 3.39
C GLY A 205 -4.15 -18.44 4.44
N LEU A 206 -4.78 -17.31 4.74
CA LEU A 206 -5.84 -17.25 5.77
C LEU A 206 -6.83 -16.15 5.41
N MET A 207 -8.12 -16.40 5.65
CA MET A 207 -9.16 -15.38 5.58
C MET A 207 -10.22 -15.64 6.67
N PHE A 208 -10.91 -14.59 7.08
CA PHE A 208 -11.96 -14.65 8.07
C PHE A 208 -13.31 -14.32 7.44
N ASP A 209 -14.21 -15.28 7.43
CA ASP A 209 -15.59 -15.06 6.98
C ASP A 209 -16.37 -14.41 8.13
N SER A 210 -16.52 -13.16 8.08
CA SER A 210 -17.22 -12.37 9.11
C SER A 210 -18.73 -12.52 9.16
N UNK A 211 -19.07 -13.18 8.16
CA UNK A 211 -20.36 -13.41 8.08
C UNK A 211 -20.84 -14.55 8.83
N ASN A 212 -20.09 -15.47 8.83
CA ASN A 212 -20.38 -16.76 9.50
C ASN A 212 -19.50 -17.01 10.74
N GLY A 213 -18.48 -16.19 10.97
CA GLY A 213 -17.54 -16.37 12.08
C GLY A 213 -16.63 -17.57 11.89
N ILE A 214 -16.09 -17.73 10.70
CA ILE A 214 -15.30 -18.90 10.30
C ILE A 214 -13.91 -18.45 9.89
N VAL A 215 -12.87 -19.11 10.40
CA VAL A 215 -11.50 -18.95 9.96
C VAL A 215 -11.25 -19.98 8.85
N ILE A 216 -10.76 -19.55 7.70
CA ILE A 216 -10.48 -20.44 6.57
C ILE A 216 -8.99 -20.37 6.29
N GLY A 217 -8.30 -21.51 6.38
CA GLY A 217 -6.88 -21.62 6.16
C GLY A 217 -6.55 -22.52 4.99
N PHE A 218 -5.55 -22.13 4.18
CA PHE A 218 -5.06 -22.95 3.10
C PHE A 218 -3.85 -23.75 3.58
N ALA A 219 -3.99 -25.09 3.60
CA ALA A 219 -2.92 -26.01 3.92
C ALA A 219 -2.21 -26.41 2.62
N GLN A 220 -1.02 -25.89 2.40
CA GLN A 220 -0.33 -26.00 1.12
C GLN A 220 -0.01 -27.46 0.75
N GLN A 221 0.44 -28.27 1.71
CA GLN A 221 0.82 -29.64 1.41
C GLN A 221 -0.39 -30.54 1.11
N ASP A 222 -1.50 -30.27 1.74
CA ASP A 222 -2.77 -30.96 1.45
C ASP A 222 -3.42 -30.41 0.16
N VAL A 223 -3.06 -29.22 -0.23
CA VAL A 223 -3.68 -28.42 -1.31
C VAL A 223 -5.19 -28.33 -1.05
N MET A 224 -5.53 -27.93 0.17
CA MET A 224 -6.92 -27.89 0.64
C MET A 224 -7.15 -26.68 1.53
N PHE A 225 -8.37 -26.22 1.48
CA PHE A 225 -8.85 -25.21 2.42
C PHE A 225 -9.66 -25.89 3.50
N TYR A 226 -9.32 -25.61 4.73
CA TYR A 226 -10.07 -26.06 5.88
C TYR A 226 -10.75 -24.87 6.55
N ALA A 227 -11.98 -25.07 6.98
CA ALA A 227 -12.70 -24.08 7.77
C ALA A 227 -12.70 -24.50 9.23
N PHE A 228 -12.61 -23.52 10.12
CA PHE A 228 -12.50 -23.70 11.56
C PHE A 228 -13.43 -22.74 12.28
N GLN A 229 -14.12 -23.25 13.31
CA GLN A 229 -15.02 -22.41 14.10
C GLN A 229 -15.10 -22.95 15.52
N ASP A 230 -14.88 -22.10 16.52
CA ASP A 230 -15.07 -22.45 17.92
C ASP A 230 -16.58 -22.55 18.19
N LEU A 231 -17.10 -23.75 18.18
CA LEU A 231 -18.54 -24.00 18.38
C LEU A 231 -18.93 -24.15 19.84
N ASN A 232 -17.98 -24.49 20.68
CA ASN A 232 -18.29 -24.77 22.09
C ASN A 232 -17.94 -23.58 23.01
N GLY A 233 -17.19 -22.60 22.51
CA GLY A 233 -16.86 -21.39 23.26
C GLY A 233 -15.69 -21.55 24.22
N ASP A 234 -14.78 -22.48 23.96
CA ASP A 234 -13.62 -22.66 24.83
C ASP A 234 -12.38 -21.93 24.33
N GLY A 235 -12.46 -21.32 23.14
CA GLY A 235 -11.46 -20.45 22.59
C GLY A 235 -10.58 -21.07 21.52
N ASP A 236 -10.79 -22.35 21.18
CA ASP A 236 -10.04 -22.96 20.09
C ASP A 236 -11.00 -23.71 19.15
N ALA A 237 -10.47 -24.29 18.09
CA ALA A 237 -11.24 -25.05 17.11
C ALA A 237 -10.63 -26.43 16.90
N ASN A 238 -10.24 -27.08 18.01
CA ASN A 238 -9.61 -28.40 17.98
C ASN A 238 -10.58 -29.53 18.27
N ASP A 239 -11.82 -29.23 18.65
CA ASP A 239 -12.79 -30.24 19.05
C ASP A 239 -13.53 -30.83 17.85
N ALA A 240 -14.21 -31.93 18.10
CA ALA A 240 -14.92 -32.67 17.05
C ALA A 240 -16.08 -31.85 16.49
N GLY A 241 -16.04 -31.57 15.20
CA GLY A 241 -17.06 -30.81 14.49
C GLY A 241 -16.70 -29.35 14.28
N GLU A 242 -15.57 -28.90 14.80
CA GLU A 242 -15.13 -27.52 14.69
C GLU A 242 -14.21 -27.28 13.49
N ALA A 243 -13.85 -28.34 12.78
CA ALA A 243 -13.10 -28.24 11.53
C ALA A 243 -13.80 -29.03 10.44
N TRP A 244 -13.83 -28.48 9.23
CA TRP A 244 -14.38 -29.20 8.07
C TRP A 244 -13.64 -28.83 6.79
N ASN A 245 -13.88 -29.65 5.75
CA ASN A 245 -13.31 -29.44 4.43
C ASN A 245 -14.06 -28.30 3.74
N PHE A 246 -13.42 -27.15 3.62
CA PHE A 246 -14.04 -25.99 2.98
C PHE A 246 -13.94 -26.07 1.46
N LEU A 247 -12.76 -26.42 0.94
CA LEU A 247 -12.59 -26.56 -0.52
C LEU A 247 -11.45 -27.54 -0.78
N ASN A 248 -11.77 -28.61 -1.51
CA ASN A 248 -10.82 -29.66 -1.86
C ASN A 248 -10.65 -29.70 -3.37
N LEU A 249 -9.47 -29.34 -3.82
CA LEU A 249 -9.19 -29.16 -5.25
C LEU A 249 -8.39 -30.33 -5.85
N VAL A 250 -7.83 -31.23 -5.03
CA VAL A 250 -6.96 -32.30 -5.54
C VAL A 250 -7.30 -33.70 -5.06
N GLY A 251 -8.15 -33.87 -4.01
CA GLY A 251 -8.52 -35.18 -3.50
C GLY A 251 -7.40 -36.00 -2.85
N UNK A 252 -6.70 -35.29 -2.40
CA UNK A 252 -5.61 -35.84 -1.79
C UNK A 252 -5.88 -36.54 -0.57
N VAL A 253 -6.70 -35.98 0.20
CA VAL A 253 -7.04 -36.59 1.49
C VAL A 253 -8.19 -37.56 1.31
N ALA A 254 -7.92 -38.79 1.61
CA ALA A 254 -8.92 -39.85 1.37
C ALA A 254 -10.13 -39.70 2.32
N GLY A 255 -11.31 -39.70 1.73
CA GLY A 255 -12.56 -39.63 2.45
C GLY A 255 -13.17 -38.24 2.58
N LEU A 256 -12.45 -37.22 2.16
CA LEU A 256 -13.03 -35.88 2.04
C LEU A 256 -13.63 -35.67 0.64
N GLU A 257 -14.66 -34.88 0.60
CA GLU A 257 -15.34 -34.53 -0.64
C GLU A 257 -14.41 -33.75 -1.55
N LEU A 258 -14.32 -34.13 -2.80
CA LEU A 258 -13.61 -33.40 -3.83
C LEU A 258 -14.58 -32.44 -4.49
N ASN A 259 -14.14 -31.22 -4.76
CA ASN A 259 -14.97 -30.25 -5.46
C ASN A 259 -15.58 -30.87 -6.73
N ALA A 260 -16.87 -30.69 -6.91
CA ALA A 260 -17.65 -31.37 -7.95
C ALA A 260 -17.19 -30.97 -9.37
N ASP A 261 -16.78 -29.74 -9.57
CA ASP A 261 -16.30 -29.27 -10.86
C ASP A 261 -14.90 -29.79 -11.18
N VAL A 262 -14.09 -29.98 -10.20
CA VAL A 262 -12.83 -30.71 -10.37
C VAL A 262 -13.10 -32.17 -10.76
N UNK A 263 -13.97 -32.63 -10.10
CA UNK A 263 -14.34 -33.92 -10.37
C UNK A 263 -14.89 -34.13 -11.68
N ALA A 264 -15.62 -33.24 -12.16
CA ALA A 264 -16.17 -33.28 -13.51
C ALA A 264 -15.20 -32.86 -14.61
N GLY A 265 -14.11 -32.21 -14.25
CA GLY A 265 -13.14 -31.66 -15.18
C GLY A 265 -13.63 -30.36 -15.85
N THR A 266 -14.54 -29.66 -15.20
CA THR A 266 -15.06 -28.39 -15.67
C THR A 266 -14.30 -27.21 -15.06
N LEU A 267 -13.76 -27.40 -13.87
CA LEU A 267 -12.85 -26.41 -13.31
C LEU A 267 -11.42 -26.74 -13.74
N UNK A 268 -11.06 -26.27 -14.67
CA UNK A 268 -9.86 -26.57 -15.23
C UNK A 268 -8.94 -25.51 -15.05
N ASN A 269 -7.82 -25.84 -14.93
CA ASN A 269 -6.75 -24.86 -15.14
C ASN A 269 -6.48 -24.76 -16.64
N PRO A 270 -6.88 -23.69 -17.30
CA PRO A 270 -6.71 -23.59 -18.74
C PRO A 270 -5.24 -23.53 -19.15
N SER A 271 -4.36 -23.09 -18.25
CA SER A 271 -2.92 -23.05 -18.52
C SER A 271 -2.22 -24.39 -18.30
N CYS A 272 -2.92 -25.37 -17.71
CA CYS A 272 -2.33 -26.68 -17.46
C CYS A 272 -3.30 -27.84 -17.75
N PRO A 273 -3.75 -27.97 -18.97
CA PRO A 273 -4.78 -28.99 -19.31
C PRO A 273 -4.29 -30.45 -19.27
N SER A 274 -2.99 -30.67 -19.10
CA SER A 274 -2.42 -32.01 -19.20
C SER A 274 -2.40 -32.78 -17.88
N THR A 275 -2.72 -32.17 -16.78
CA THR A 275 -2.60 -32.80 -15.45
C THR A 275 -3.92 -33.34 -14.90
N GLY A 276 -5.00 -33.21 -15.64
CA GLY A 276 -6.29 -33.78 -15.23
C GLY A 276 -6.83 -33.21 -13.91
N GLY A 277 -6.60 -31.96 -13.67
CA GLY A 277 -7.06 -31.31 -12.45
C GLY A 277 -6.10 -31.34 -11.27
N LEU A 278 -5.10 -32.19 -11.32
CA LEU A 278 -4.22 -32.48 -10.19
C LEU A 278 -2.94 -31.64 -10.13
N GLY A 279 -2.87 -30.55 -10.80
CA GLY A 279 -1.71 -29.65 -10.76
C GLY A 279 -2.16 -28.22 -10.79
N LEU A 280 -3.37 -28.02 -10.31
CA LEU A 280 -4.03 -26.73 -10.47
C LEU A 280 -3.42 -25.62 -9.62
N PHE A 281 -2.86 -25.97 -8.49
CA PHE A 281 -2.50 -24.97 -7.51
C PHE A 281 -1.09 -25.25 -6.99
N GLY A 282 -0.17 -24.42 -7.36
CA GLY A 282 1.20 -24.52 -6.88
C GLY A 282 1.38 -23.82 -5.55
N SER A 283 0.76 -22.68 -5.41
CA SER A 283 0.76 -21.89 -4.21
C SER A 283 -0.46 -20.99 -4.28
N LEU A 284 -1.25 -20.94 -3.23
CA LEU A 284 -2.39 -20.05 -3.11
C LEU A 284 -2.08 -19.10 -1.96
N GLU A 285 -1.45 -18.00 -2.30
CA GLU A 285 -0.91 -17.11 -1.27
C GLU A 285 -1.90 -16.02 -0.86
N VAL A 286 -2.85 -15.68 -1.73
CA VAL A 286 -3.78 -14.60 -1.43
C VAL A 286 -5.17 -15.16 -1.27
N LEU A 287 -5.74 -14.97 -0.09
CA LEU A 287 -7.11 -15.32 0.23
C LEU A 287 -7.80 -14.08 0.75
N ASP A 288 -9.02 -13.83 0.28
CA ASP A 288 -9.75 -12.65 0.68
C ASP A 288 -11.24 -12.96 0.74
N PHE A 289 -11.93 -12.38 1.71
CA PHE A 289 -13.37 -12.57 1.90
C PHE A 289 -14.07 -11.23 1.67
N ALA A 290 -15.07 -11.23 0.80
CA ALA A 290 -15.78 -10.03 0.40
C ALA A 290 -17.28 -10.19 0.64
N PRO A 291 -17.79 -9.78 1.80
CA PRO A 291 -19.21 -9.96 2.11
C PRO A 291 -20.10 -9.14 1.16
N GLY A 292 -21.09 -9.81 0.60
CA GLY A 292 -22.07 -9.18 -0.27
C GLY A 292 -21.55 -8.75 -1.64
N ALA A 293 -20.33 -9.12 -2.03
CA ALA A 293 -19.72 -8.67 -3.28
C ALA A 293 -20.14 -9.47 -4.51
N GLY A 294 -20.88 -10.55 -4.33
CA GLY A 294 -21.33 -11.39 -5.44
C GLY A 294 -22.44 -10.74 -6.25
N PRO A 295 -22.72 -11.28 -7.45
CA PRO A 295 -23.66 -10.67 -8.39
C PRO A 295 -25.08 -10.47 -7.87
N ALA A 296 -25.52 -11.27 -6.91
CA ALA A 296 -26.83 -11.13 -6.26
C ALA A 296 -26.71 -10.77 -4.78
N GLY A 297 -25.58 -10.25 -4.36
CA GLY A 297 -25.31 -9.89 -2.98
C GLY A 297 -24.88 -11.06 -2.11
N GLN A 298 -24.36 -12.11 -2.72
CA GLN A 298 -23.78 -13.24 -1.99
C GLN A 298 -22.38 -12.87 -1.49
N ASP A 299 -21.91 -13.58 -0.52
CA ASP A 299 -20.54 -13.48 -0.05
C ASP A 299 -19.60 -14.14 -1.06
N VAL A 300 -18.43 -13.56 -1.22
CA VAL A 300 -17.43 -14.03 -2.20
C VAL A 300 -16.16 -14.37 -1.47
N TYR A 301 -15.58 -15.50 -1.87
CA TYR A 301 -14.27 -15.96 -1.43
C TYR A 301 -13.31 -15.90 -2.62
N TRP A 302 -12.19 -15.21 -2.47
CA TRP A 302 -11.20 -15.03 -3.53
C TRP A 302 -10.00 -15.93 -3.27
N PHE A 303 -9.53 -16.59 -4.33
CA PHE A 303 -8.37 -17.48 -4.26
C PHE A 303 -7.45 -17.19 -5.44
N MET A 304 -6.19 -16.90 -5.20
CA MET A 304 -5.26 -16.60 -6.28
C MET A 304 -4.16 -17.65 -6.37
N SER A 305 -3.98 -18.21 -7.56
CA SER A 305 -2.87 -19.11 -7.84
C SER A 305 -1.66 -18.30 -8.30
N THR A 306 -0.65 -18.24 -7.44
CA THR A 306 0.53 -17.41 -7.68
C THR A 306 1.63 -18.17 -8.41
N ALA A 307 1.75 -19.46 -8.18
CA ALA A 307 2.95 -20.17 -8.58
C ALA A 307 2.98 -20.59 -10.05
N SER A 308 4.13 -20.38 -10.65
CA SER A 308 4.53 -21.16 -11.80
C SER A 308 4.90 -22.56 -11.34
N ASN A 309 3.96 -23.48 -11.33
CA ASN A 309 4.31 -24.89 -11.14
C ASN A 309 5.34 -25.29 -12.21
N ALA A 310 6.46 -25.84 -11.79
CA ALA A 310 7.52 -26.25 -12.71
C ALA A 310 7.05 -27.27 -13.77
N SER A 311 5.92 -27.94 -13.53
CA SER A 311 5.29 -28.86 -14.47
C SER A 311 4.42 -28.16 -15.50
N CYS A 312 4.06 -26.92 -15.29
CA CYS A 312 3.16 -26.14 -16.16
C CYS A 312 3.80 -24.80 -16.46
N THR A 313 4.63 -24.76 -17.50
CA THR A 313 5.29 -23.52 -17.89
C THR A 313 4.24 -22.48 -18.32
N GLY A 314 4.09 -21.46 -17.52
CA GLY A 314 3.16 -20.38 -17.76
C GLY A 314 1.90 -20.41 -16.91
N ALA A 315 1.83 -21.27 -15.92
CA ALA A 315 0.66 -21.36 -15.05
C ALA A 315 0.90 -20.56 -13.76
N GLY A 316 0.53 -19.36 -13.77
CA GLY A 316 0.48 -18.45 -12.65
C GLY A 316 -0.42 -17.33 -13.07
N GLY A 317 -0.99 -16.63 -12.13
CA GLY A 317 -1.88 -15.53 -12.46
C GLY A 317 -3.30 -15.95 -12.77
N LEU A 318 -3.82 -16.92 -12.01
CA LEU A 318 -5.23 -17.29 -12.09
C LEU A 318 -5.92 -16.82 -10.82
N LEU A 319 -7.07 -16.17 -10.99
CA LEU A 319 -7.90 -15.76 -9.88
C LEU A 319 -9.23 -16.51 -9.94
N TYR A 320 -9.58 -17.13 -8.84
CA TYR A 320 -10.84 -17.89 -8.72
C TYR A 320 -11.77 -17.15 -7.77
N ARG A 321 -13.06 -17.24 -8.06
CA ARG A 321 -14.13 -16.70 -7.21
C ARG A 321 -14.97 -17.85 -6.69
N GLY A 322 -15.14 -17.91 -5.36
CA GLY A 322 -16.01 -18.87 -4.71
C GLY A 322 -17.29 -18.20 -4.19
N ILE A 323 -18.42 -18.87 -4.36
CA ILE A 323 -19.71 -18.43 -3.81
C ILE A 323 -20.43 -19.69 -3.31
N ASP A 324 -20.66 -19.76 -2.00
CA ASP A 324 -21.48 -20.84 -1.42
C ASP A 324 -22.93 -20.61 -1.85
N ASN A 325 -23.39 -21.41 -2.80
CA ASN A 325 -24.71 -21.24 -3.40
C ASN A 325 -25.82 -21.95 -2.64
N ASN A 326 -25.47 -22.91 -1.81
CA ASN A 326 -26.47 -23.73 -1.12
C ASN A 326 -26.54 -23.46 0.39
N GLY A 327 -25.53 -22.77 0.94
CA GLY A 327 -25.49 -22.39 2.35
C GLY A 327 -25.03 -23.48 3.28
N ASP A 328 -24.19 -24.41 2.80
CA ASP A 328 -23.69 -25.49 3.65
C ASP A 328 -22.30 -25.21 4.22
N LEU A 329 -21.75 -24.04 3.94
CA LEU A 329 -20.50 -23.52 4.47
C LEU A 329 -19.27 -24.24 3.91
N ASP A 330 -19.36 -24.67 2.63
CA ASP A 330 -18.17 -25.10 1.89
C ASP A 330 -18.31 -24.70 0.41
N LEU A 331 -17.33 -25.03 -0.38
CA LEU A 331 -17.30 -24.68 -1.82
C LEU A 331 -17.05 -25.93 -2.67
N ASN A 332 -17.51 -27.10 -2.23
CA ASN A 332 -17.26 -28.34 -2.94
C ASN A 332 -18.35 -28.70 -3.95
N ASP A 333 -19.47 -28.02 -3.94
CA ASP A 333 -20.57 -28.30 -4.85
C ASP A 333 -20.34 -27.69 -6.24
N ALA A 334 -21.10 -28.20 -7.20
CA ALA A 334 -20.93 -27.81 -8.62
C ALA A 334 -21.35 -26.34 -8.83
N GLY A 335 -20.48 -25.57 -9.45
CA GLY A 335 -20.72 -24.16 -9.79
C GLY A 335 -20.46 -23.19 -8.67
N GLU A 336 -19.85 -23.63 -7.57
CA GLU A 336 -19.52 -22.75 -6.47
C GLU A 336 -18.14 -22.09 -6.63
N VAL A 337 -17.27 -22.71 -7.41
CA VAL A 337 -15.97 -22.10 -7.72
C VAL A 337 -15.88 -21.86 -9.23
N THR A 338 -15.57 -20.63 -9.59
CA THR A 338 -15.42 -20.27 -11.00
C THR A 338 -14.07 -19.60 -11.22
N LEU A 339 -13.50 -19.78 -12.41
CA LEU A 339 -12.32 -19.02 -12.81
C LEU A 339 -12.78 -17.59 -13.12
N PHE A 340 -12.30 -16.63 -12.36
CA PHE A 340 -12.68 -15.23 -12.53
C PHE A 340 -11.73 -14.52 -13.49
N MET A 341 -10.43 -14.88 -13.47
CA MET A 341 -9.48 -14.26 -14.40
C MET A 341 -8.40 -15.28 -14.79
N ASP A 342 -8.20 -15.45 -16.10
CA ASP A 342 -7.06 -16.16 -16.67
C ASP A 342 -6.04 -15.14 -17.14
N GLY A 343 -5.19 -14.66 -16.22
CA GLY A 343 -4.26 -13.59 -16.52
C GLY A 343 -3.41 -13.80 -17.75
N PRO A 344 -2.70 -14.94 -17.88
CA PRO A 344 -1.86 -15.18 -19.07
C PRO A 344 -2.61 -15.20 -20.41
N ASN A 345 -3.86 -15.65 -20.42
CA ASN A 345 -4.65 -15.73 -21.65
C ASN A 345 -5.68 -14.61 -21.77
N GLY A 346 -5.85 -13.80 -20.74
CA GLY A 346 -6.77 -12.68 -20.76
C GLY A 346 -6.30 -11.53 -21.67
N PRO A 347 -7.12 -10.50 -21.83
CA PRO A 347 -6.85 -9.44 -22.82
C PRO A 347 -5.56 -8.64 -22.57
N LEU A 348 -5.08 -8.55 -21.35
CA LEU A 348 -3.84 -7.84 -21.05
C LEU A 348 -2.62 -8.77 -20.91
N GLY A 349 -2.85 -10.09 -20.85
CA GLY A 349 -1.76 -11.07 -20.72
C GLY A 349 -1.01 -10.91 -19.41
N ILE A 350 -1.75 -10.79 -18.31
CA ILE A 350 -1.17 -10.54 -16.97
C ILE A 350 -0.36 -11.75 -16.55
N PRO A 351 0.93 -11.58 -16.25
CA PRO A 351 1.75 -12.72 -15.83
C PRO A 351 1.41 -13.17 -14.40
N ALA A 352 2.23 -14.04 -13.84
CA ALA A 352 2.04 -14.50 -12.46
C ALA A 352 1.85 -13.33 -11.49
N MET A 353 1.01 -13.53 -10.49
CA MET A 353 0.63 -12.51 -9.51
C MET A 353 1.11 -12.91 -8.13
N TYR A 354 1.32 -11.94 -7.26
CA TYR A 354 1.79 -12.17 -5.89
C TYR A 354 1.01 -11.40 -4.83
N GLY A 355 0.10 -10.56 -5.20
CA GLY A 355 -0.71 -9.84 -4.24
C GLY A 355 -2.07 -9.54 -4.81
N GLY A 356 -3.06 -9.47 -3.94
CA GLY A 356 -4.41 -9.13 -4.34
C GLY A 356 -5.18 -8.48 -3.22
N ALA A 357 -6.20 -7.71 -3.57
CA ALA A 357 -7.04 -7.04 -2.58
C ALA A 357 -8.43 -6.79 -3.16
N ASN A 358 -9.42 -7.07 -2.36
CA ASN A 358 -10.81 -6.79 -2.70
C ASN A 358 -11.08 -5.28 -2.66
N HIS A 359 -11.87 -4.77 -3.59
CA HIS A 359 -12.31 -3.39 -3.56
C HIS A 359 -13.71 -3.26 -4.18
N ASP A 360 -14.29 -2.07 -4.10
CA ASP A 360 -15.69 -1.84 -4.48
C ASP A 360 -16.07 -2.41 -5.85
N GLY A 361 -16.72 -3.56 -5.84
CA GLY A 361 -17.28 -4.20 -7.04
C GLY A 361 -16.28 -4.92 -7.92
N GLY A 362 -15.05 -5.15 -7.44
CA GLY A 362 -14.02 -5.82 -8.21
C GLY A 362 -12.89 -6.35 -7.35
N TYR A 363 -11.79 -6.66 -8.01
CA TYR A 363 -10.60 -7.17 -7.33
C TYR A 363 -9.36 -6.55 -7.95
N SER A 364 -8.38 -6.23 -7.13
CA SER A 364 -7.07 -5.73 -7.60
C SER A 364 -6.05 -6.86 -7.53
N VAL A 365 -5.17 -6.93 -8.52
CA VAL A 365 -4.07 -7.90 -8.49
C VAL A 365 -2.76 -7.19 -8.82
N ARG A 366 -1.68 -7.69 -8.27
CA ARG A 366 -0.34 -7.18 -8.52
C ARG A 366 0.51 -8.25 -9.20
N ALA A 367 1.02 -7.92 -10.38
CA ALA A 367 1.79 -8.85 -11.19
C ALA A 367 3.27 -8.87 -10.80
N THR A 368 3.98 -9.89 -11.26
CA THR A 368 5.42 -10.11 -10.98
C THR A 368 6.35 -8.99 -11.41
N GLY A 369 5.90 -7.98 -12.05
CA GLY A 369 6.70 -6.81 -12.41
C GLY A 369 6.40 -5.61 -11.55
N GLY A 370 5.48 -5.76 -10.61
CA GLY A 370 5.02 -4.66 -9.77
C GLY A 370 3.80 -3.92 -10.32
N ASP A 371 3.39 -4.20 -11.54
CA ASP A 371 2.24 -3.54 -12.14
C ASP A 371 0.95 -3.97 -11.44
N VAL A 372 0.03 -3.03 -11.25
CA VAL A 372 -1.26 -3.25 -10.58
C VAL A 372 -2.38 -3.19 -11.60
N TYR A 373 -3.30 -4.14 -11.52
CA TYR A 373 -4.44 -4.23 -12.42
C TYR A 373 -5.73 -4.28 -11.61
N PHE A 374 -6.74 -3.56 -12.08
CA PHE A 374 -8.11 -3.67 -11.56
C PHE A 374 -8.91 -4.60 -12.47
N LEU A 375 -9.71 -5.45 -11.85
CA LEU A 375 -10.51 -6.49 -12.50
C LEU A 375 -11.98 -6.27 -12.15
N TYR A 376 -12.82 -6.17 -13.15
CA TYR A 376 -14.27 -5.98 -12.97
C TYR A 376 -15.04 -6.88 -13.93
N ASP A 377 -16.06 -7.54 -13.45
CA ASP A 377 -17.05 -8.24 -14.30
C ASP A 377 -18.06 -7.18 -14.76
N LEU A 378 -17.78 -6.53 -15.88
CA LEU A 378 -18.61 -5.41 -16.37
C LEU A 378 -19.83 -5.88 -17.15
N ASN A 379 -19.77 -7.06 -17.74
CA ASN A 379 -20.87 -7.55 -18.56
C ASN A 379 -21.80 -8.51 -17.79
N GLY A 380 -21.37 -8.97 -16.61
CA GLY A 380 -22.16 -9.83 -15.73
C GLY A 380 -22.15 -11.29 -16.13
N ASP A 381 -21.11 -11.76 -16.84
CA ASP A 381 -21.03 -13.15 -17.24
C ASP A 381 -20.26 -14.01 -16.23
N GLY A 382 -19.64 -13.41 -15.24
CA GLY A 382 -19.04 -14.11 -14.11
C GLY A 382 -17.52 -14.14 -14.09
N ASP A 383 -16.86 -13.49 -15.05
CA ASP A 383 -15.40 -13.41 -15.06
C ASP A 383 -14.94 -11.98 -15.43
N ALA A 384 -13.63 -11.78 -15.48
CA ALA A 384 -13.02 -10.52 -15.85
C ALA A 384 -12.03 -10.74 -17.00
N ASP A 385 -12.40 -11.60 -17.95
CA ASP A 385 -11.53 -11.96 -19.07
C ASP A 385 -11.92 -11.30 -20.39
N ASP A 386 -12.90 -10.42 -20.37
CA ASP A 386 -13.30 -9.70 -21.56
C ASP A 386 -12.55 -8.38 -21.75
N ILE A 387 -12.59 -7.85 -22.97
CA ILE A 387 -11.91 -6.60 -23.30
C ILE A 387 -12.55 -5.46 -22.52
N GLY A 388 -11.76 -4.78 -21.71
CA GLY A 388 -12.18 -3.65 -20.89
C GLY A 388 -12.43 -4.00 -19.42
N GLU A 389 -12.40 -5.26 -19.07
CA GLU A 389 -12.62 -5.71 -17.71
C GLU A 389 -11.33 -5.81 -16.90
N GLN A 390 -10.20 -5.84 -17.59
CA GLN A 390 -8.88 -5.73 -16.97
C GLN A 390 -8.31 -4.36 -17.31
N THR A 391 -7.89 -3.61 -16.32
CA THR A 391 -7.32 -2.27 -16.50
C THR A 391 -6.00 -2.17 -15.76
N LEU A 392 -4.94 -1.79 -16.47
CA LEU A 392 -3.66 -1.46 -15.83
C LEU A 392 -3.84 -0.13 -15.09
N THR A 393 -3.73 -0.14 -13.78
CA THR A 393 -3.98 1.04 -12.94
C THR A 393 -2.75 1.58 -12.26
N GLY A 394 -1.71 0.77 -12.09
CA GLY A 394 -0.49 1.23 -11.46
C GLY A 394 0.74 0.60 -12.11
N ILE A 395 1.81 1.35 -12.18
CA ILE A 395 3.09 0.88 -12.71
C ILE A 395 4.16 1.06 -11.64
N ASP A 396 4.90 0.00 -11.36
CA ASP A 396 6.10 0.12 -10.54
C ASP A 396 7.27 0.45 -11.46
N PRO A 397 7.78 1.69 -11.42
CA PRO A 397 8.86 2.09 -12.33
C PRO A 397 10.20 1.42 -12.05
N ILE A 398 10.33 0.76 -10.92
CA ILE A 398 11.60 0.17 -10.48
C ILE A 398 11.59 -1.36 -10.60
N GLY A 399 10.41 -1.98 -10.61
CA GLY A 399 10.25 -3.42 -10.80
C GLY A 399 10.71 -4.22 -9.59
N HIS A 400 10.21 -3.86 -8.43
CA HIS A 400 10.59 -4.50 -7.18
C HIS A 400 9.98 -5.90 -7.04
N PHE A 401 10.58 -6.70 -6.17
CA PHE A 401 9.97 -7.95 -5.73
C PHE A 401 8.72 -7.64 -4.89
N VAL A 402 7.66 -8.39 -5.10
CA VAL A 402 6.33 -8.03 -4.64
C VAL A 402 5.85 -9.01 -3.57
N GLY A 403 5.22 -8.49 -2.54
CA GLY A 403 4.48 -9.26 -1.55
C GLY A 403 3.00 -8.91 -1.56
N GLU A 404 2.35 -9.14 -0.46
CA GLU A 404 0.92 -8.96 -0.30
C GLU A 404 0.47 -7.51 -0.55
N MET A 405 -0.80 -7.37 -0.83
CA MET A 405 -1.45 -6.08 -1.11
C MET A 405 -2.74 -5.99 -0.29
N GLU A 406 -3.05 -4.80 0.18
CA GLU A 406 -4.27 -4.55 0.95
C GLU A 406 -4.95 -3.28 0.42
N SER A 407 -6.27 -3.30 0.34
CA SER A 407 -7.05 -2.11 0.00
C SER A 407 -7.41 -1.35 1.28
N ILE A 408 -7.30 -0.03 1.22
CA ILE A 408 -7.70 0.83 2.33
C ILE A 408 -8.73 1.83 1.84
N PRO A 409 -9.77 2.12 2.63
CA PRO A 409 -10.78 3.10 2.21
C PRO A 409 -10.14 4.46 1.91
N SER A 410 -10.57 5.08 0.83
CA SER A 410 -10.05 6.39 0.46
C SER A 410 -10.24 7.39 1.60
N GLY A 411 -9.16 8.04 2.01
CA GLY A 411 -9.17 8.99 3.11
C GLY A 411 -8.97 8.38 4.49
N ALA A 412 -8.75 7.07 4.61
CA ALA A 412 -8.45 6.42 5.89
C ALA A 412 -7.17 6.99 6.50
N PHE A 413 -6.15 7.13 5.68
CA PHE A 413 -4.94 7.85 6.10
C PHE A 413 -4.85 9.14 5.30
N PRO A 414 -4.42 10.25 5.91
CA PRO A 414 -4.24 11.49 5.16
C PRO A 414 -3.31 11.29 3.96
N LEU A 415 -3.47 12.12 2.94
CA LEU A 415 -2.55 12.10 1.82
C LEU A 415 -1.27 12.83 2.21
N PRO A 416 -0.11 12.37 1.77
CA PRO A 416 1.13 13.07 2.11
C PRO A 416 1.10 14.49 1.57
N VAL A 417 1.62 15.41 2.36
CA VAL A 417 1.67 16.82 1.96
C VAL A 417 2.76 16.97 0.91
N THR A 418 2.35 16.99 -0.36
CA THR A 418 3.29 17.17 -1.46
C THR A 418 3.88 18.58 -1.42
N GLY A 419 5.19 18.66 -1.55
CA GLY A 419 5.87 19.94 -1.56
C GLY A 419 5.39 20.82 -2.72
N PHE A 420 5.20 22.10 -2.46
CA PHE A 420 4.86 23.05 -3.49
C PHE A 420 5.78 24.29 -3.38
N PHE A 421 5.91 25.02 -4.47
CA PHE A 421 6.66 26.28 -4.49
C PHE A 421 5.94 27.23 -5.43
N ASN A 422 4.97 27.95 -4.86
CA ASN A 422 4.07 28.81 -5.63
C ASN A 422 4.61 30.22 -5.69
N THR A 423 5.03 30.66 -6.88
CA THR A 423 5.54 32.02 -7.05
C THR A 423 4.40 33.02 -7.15
N PHE A 424 4.61 34.21 -6.60
CA PHE A 424 3.62 35.28 -6.66
C PHE A 424 4.32 36.64 -6.69
N GLY A 425 3.56 37.66 -7.03
CA GLY A 425 4.09 39.01 -7.14
C GLY A 425 4.93 39.22 -8.39
N ILE A 426 5.48 40.44 -8.52
CA ILE A 426 6.26 40.85 -9.70
C ILE A 426 7.57 41.47 -9.20
N GLY A 427 8.67 41.04 -9.78
CA GLY A 427 9.97 41.62 -9.46
C GLY A 427 10.18 42.99 -10.10
N GLY A 428 11.14 43.75 -9.57
CA GLY A 428 11.55 45.04 -10.13
C GLY A 428 12.55 44.89 -11.26
N THR A 429 12.54 45.83 -12.19
CA THR A 429 13.46 45.82 -13.33
C THR A 429 14.84 46.31 -12.90
N SER A 430 15.88 45.56 -13.22
CA SER A 430 17.27 45.88 -12.94
C SER A 430 17.78 46.95 -13.91
N SER A 431 18.94 47.51 -13.58
CA SER A 431 19.63 48.48 -14.48
C SER A 431 20.01 47.85 -15.83
N ALA A 432 20.11 46.52 -15.90
CA ALA A 432 20.39 45.80 -17.13
C ALA A 432 19.12 45.44 -17.92
N GLY A 433 17.93 45.81 -17.42
CA GLY A 433 16.67 45.55 -18.08
C GLY A 433 16.06 44.21 -17.81
N PHE A 434 16.64 43.40 -16.93
CA PHE A 434 16.11 42.09 -16.54
C PHE A 434 15.33 42.21 -15.25
N VAL A 435 14.45 41.21 -14.98
CA VAL A 435 13.71 41.10 -13.74
C VAL A 435 14.25 39.88 -12.99
N PRO A 436 14.80 40.04 -11.78
CA PRO A 436 15.24 38.89 -11.00
C PRO A 436 14.07 37.94 -10.70
N SER A 437 14.30 36.63 -10.78
CA SER A 437 13.27 35.64 -10.62
C SER A 437 13.70 34.56 -9.63
N ILE A 438 12.79 34.19 -8.72
CA ILE A 438 13.01 33.17 -7.71
C ILE A 438 12.57 31.80 -8.24
N ALA A 439 13.30 30.75 -7.85
CA ALA A 439 12.90 29.35 -8.09
C ALA A 439 13.49 28.47 -6.98
N ASN A 440 13.25 27.18 -7.03
CA ASN A 440 13.74 26.21 -6.05
C ASN A 440 14.32 24.97 -6.73
N VAL A 441 15.12 24.23 -5.96
CA VAL A 441 15.53 22.86 -6.28
C VAL A 441 15.23 22.04 -5.02
N GLY A 442 14.30 21.11 -5.12
CA GLY A 442 13.77 20.38 -3.97
C GLY A 442 12.73 21.19 -3.21
N PHE A 443 12.23 20.62 -2.13
CA PHE A 443 11.23 21.25 -1.27
C PHE A 443 11.74 21.26 0.17
N PRO A 444 11.15 22.08 1.06
CA PRO A 444 11.59 22.12 2.46
C PRO A 444 11.11 20.86 3.22
N THR A 445 11.84 19.77 3.04
CA THR A 445 11.55 18.45 3.61
C THR A 445 12.26 18.32 4.94
N ILE A 446 11.55 17.84 5.97
CA ILE A 446 12.11 17.65 7.33
C ILE A 446 13.38 16.79 7.25
N GLY A 447 14.43 17.25 7.95
CA GLY A 447 15.71 16.55 7.99
C GLY A 447 16.56 16.68 6.75
N GLN A 448 16.06 17.33 5.69
CA GLN A 448 16.76 17.45 4.42
C GLN A 448 17.17 18.89 4.12
N SER A 449 17.77 19.10 2.97
CA SER A 449 18.16 20.43 2.50
C SER A 449 17.58 20.68 1.12
N PHE A 450 17.18 21.92 0.88
CA PHE A 450 16.69 22.32 -0.43
C PHE A 450 17.30 23.68 -0.80
N ASP A 451 17.30 24.02 -2.09
CA ASP A 451 17.90 25.26 -2.58
C ASP A 451 16.84 26.25 -3.00
N ILE A 452 17.03 27.52 -2.61
CA ILE A 452 16.28 28.63 -3.17
C ILE A 452 17.22 29.40 -4.09
N THR A 453 16.82 29.55 -5.36
CA THR A 453 17.67 30.13 -6.38
C THR A 453 17.14 31.45 -6.87
N CYS A 454 18.04 32.28 -7.43
CA CYS A 454 17.72 33.54 -8.08
C CYS A 454 18.40 33.57 -9.42
N THR A 455 17.67 33.95 -10.48
CA THR A 455 18.24 34.19 -11.80
C THR A 455 18.06 35.67 -12.17
N ASN A 456 18.79 36.12 -13.18
CA ASN A 456 18.67 37.46 -13.73
C ASN A 456 19.04 38.58 -12.76
N SER A 457 19.86 38.29 -11.74
CA SER A 457 20.44 39.36 -10.91
C SER A 457 21.70 39.95 -11.62
N ILE A 458 22.22 41.06 -11.10
CA ILE A 458 23.43 41.64 -11.69
C ILE A 458 24.64 40.76 -11.34
N PRO A 459 25.43 40.34 -12.34
CA PRO A 459 26.58 39.46 -12.06
C PRO A 459 27.56 40.04 -11.05
N PHE A 460 28.07 39.16 -10.21
CA PHE A 460 29.09 39.43 -9.20
C PHE A 460 28.68 40.42 -8.10
N LEU A 461 27.37 40.78 -8.04
CA LEU A 461 26.88 41.63 -6.97
C LEU A 461 26.18 40.79 -5.86
N PRO A 462 26.19 41.33 -4.63
CA PRO A 462 25.52 40.64 -3.54
C PRO A 462 24.01 40.48 -3.73
N THR A 463 23.50 39.35 -3.29
CA THR A 463 22.07 39.09 -3.21
C THR A 463 21.74 38.61 -1.77
N THR A 464 20.54 38.88 -1.35
CA THR A 464 20.07 38.46 0.00
C THR A 464 18.69 37.80 -0.13
N LEU A 465 18.61 36.58 0.33
CA LEU A 465 17.31 35.89 0.44
C LEU A 465 16.62 36.32 1.73
N TYR A 466 15.42 36.86 1.60
CA TYR A 466 14.51 37.13 2.71
C TYR A 466 13.65 35.89 2.91
N LEU A 467 13.63 35.38 4.13
CA LEU A 467 12.77 34.26 4.51
C LEU A 467 11.92 34.68 5.71
N GLY A 468 10.63 34.40 5.64
CA GLY A 468 9.71 34.75 6.71
C GLY A 468 8.48 33.87 6.75
N PHE A 469 7.65 34.10 7.77
CA PHE A 469 6.47 33.29 8.03
C PHE A 469 5.17 34.06 7.76
N SER A 470 5.26 35.17 7.01
CA SER A 470 4.09 35.98 6.67
C SER A 470 4.31 36.76 5.37
N ASN A 471 3.25 36.84 4.57
CA ASN A 471 3.17 37.70 3.40
C ASN A 471 2.16 38.85 3.59
N THR A 472 1.66 39.05 4.82
CA THR A 472 0.70 40.12 5.12
C THR A 472 1.26 41.15 6.09
N THR A 473 2.11 40.74 7.01
CA THR A 473 2.71 41.65 7.99
C THR A 473 4.14 41.26 8.32
N TRP A 474 5.00 42.28 8.48
CA TRP A 474 6.35 42.07 9.00
C TRP A 474 6.41 42.81 10.35
N ASN A 475 6.49 42.04 11.43
CA ASN A 475 6.49 42.60 12.81
C ASN A 475 7.86 43.17 13.19
N ARG A 476 8.24 44.22 12.52
CA ARG A 476 9.46 44.99 12.76
C ARG A 476 9.04 46.44 13.05
N PRO A 477 9.34 46.97 14.24
CA PRO A 477 8.89 48.33 14.57
C PRO A 477 9.48 49.41 13.63
N PRO A 478 8.64 50.25 12.99
CA PRO A 478 7.18 50.15 12.98
C PRO A 478 6.72 48.97 12.14
N ASN A 479 5.61 48.33 12.48
CA ASN A 479 5.08 47.19 11.74
C ASN A 479 4.87 47.58 10.28
N ILE A 480 5.30 46.69 9.37
CA ILE A 480 5.18 46.90 7.93
C ILE A 480 4.05 46.03 7.42
N THR A 481 3.06 46.63 6.76
CA THR A 481 2.02 45.87 6.03
C THR A 481 2.60 45.42 4.70
N LEU A 482 2.39 44.17 4.36
CA LEU A 482 2.83 43.58 3.09
C LEU A 482 1.62 43.34 2.21
N PRO A 483 1.75 43.45 0.89
CA PRO A 483 2.93 43.89 0.14
C PRO A 483 3.27 45.36 0.38
N PHE A 484 4.57 45.68 0.48
CA PHE A 484 5.05 47.03 0.75
C PHE A 484 5.68 47.63 -0.50
N ASP A 485 5.09 48.73 -1.01
CA ASP A 485 5.66 49.47 -2.15
C ASP A 485 6.90 50.21 -1.69
N MET A 486 8.04 49.87 -2.29
CA MET A 486 9.32 50.43 -1.90
C MET A 486 9.63 51.78 -2.58
N THR A 487 8.67 52.35 -3.33
CA THR A 487 8.86 53.68 -3.97
C THR A 487 9.21 54.73 -2.92
N GLY A 488 8.55 54.71 -1.79
CA GLY A 488 8.77 55.70 -0.72
C GLY A 488 10.12 55.61 -0.05
N ILE A 489 10.87 54.55 -0.24
CA ILE A 489 12.22 54.37 0.29
C ILE A 489 13.27 54.34 -0.82
N GLY A 490 12.94 54.83 -2.02
CA GLY A 490 13.85 55.05 -3.10
C GLY A 490 14.01 53.89 -4.07
N ALA A 491 13.10 52.92 -4.08
CA ALA A 491 13.15 51.79 -5.01
C ALA A 491 11.84 51.70 -5.82
N PRO A 492 11.53 52.68 -6.67
CA PRO A 492 10.29 52.63 -7.43
C PRO A 492 10.20 51.38 -8.30
N GLY A 493 8.99 50.82 -8.42
CA GLY A 493 8.76 49.63 -9.20
C GLY A 493 9.18 48.35 -8.50
N ASN A 494 9.54 48.43 -7.22
CA ASN A 494 9.89 47.28 -6.41
C ASN A 494 8.90 47.12 -5.28
N THR A 495 8.56 45.88 -4.96
CA THR A 495 7.61 45.54 -3.89
C THR A 495 8.21 44.47 -2.98
N LEU A 496 8.15 44.71 -1.69
CA LEU A 496 8.52 43.69 -0.70
C LEU A 496 7.26 42.90 -0.37
N TYR A 497 7.27 41.60 -0.63
CA TYR A 497 6.12 40.72 -0.48
C TYR A 497 6.17 39.88 0.78
N VAL A 498 7.35 39.69 1.38
CA VAL A 498 7.51 38.73 2.47
C VAL A 498 8.18 39.38 3.68
N ALA A 499 7.85 38.88 4.87
CA ALA A 499 8.54 39.26 6.09
C ALA A 499 9.99 38.76 6.04
N GLY A 500 10.93 39.57 6.49
CA GLY A 500 12.35 39.21 6.52
C GLY A 500 12.76 38.78 7.93
N ASN A 501 12.21 37.65 8.38
CA ASN A 501 12.57 37.13 9.70
C ASN A 501 14.01 36.61 9.71
N PHE A 502 14.44 36.02 8.62
CA PHE A 502 15.81 35.53 8.43
C PHE A 502 16.36 36.07 7.11
N LEU A 503 17.66 36.35 7.08
CA LEU A 503 18.35 36.92 5.92
C LEU A 503 19.57 36.06 5.63
N PHE A 504 19.67 35.58 4.38
CA PHE A 504 20.79 34.75 3.95
C PHE A 504 21.47 35.47 2.79
N ASN A 505 22.79 35.60 2.82
CA ASN A 505 23.53 36.35 1.82
C ASN A 505 24.26 35.44 0.84
N ALA A 506 24.23 35.79 -0.42
CA ALA A 506 24.95 35.13 -1.48
C ALA A 506 25.58 36.19 -2.40
N THR A 507 26.31 35.75 -3.41
CA THR A 507 26.86 36.62 -4.47
C THR A 507 26.52 35.97 -5.81
N ALA A 508 25.97 36.76 -6.70
CA ALA A 508 25.62 36.26 -8.03
C ALA A 508 26.87 35.87 -8.83
N ASP A 509 26.77 34.78 -9.56
CA ASP A 509 27.85 34.33 -10.43
C ASP A 509 27.92 35.14 -11.75
N ALA A 510 28.72 34.69 -12.71
CA ALA A 510 28.91 35.38 -13.98
C ALA A 510 27.63 35.40 -14.84
N ALA A 511 26.67 34.49 -14.57
CA ALA A 511 25.40 34.46 -15.29
C ALA A 511 24.30 35.22 -14.55
N GLY A 512 24.62 35.83 -13.40
CA GLY A 512 23.60 36.48 -12.57
C GLY A 512 22.76 35.49 -11.75
N PHE A 513 23.31 34.30 -11.46
CA PHE A 513 22.64 33.26 -10.69
C PHE A 513 23.15 33.24 -9.25
N SER A 514 22.24 33.11 -8.30
CA SER A 514 22.56 32.91 -6.88
C SER A 514 21.76 31.72 -6.34
N SER A 515 22.30 31.05 -5.32
CA SER A 515 21.61 29.97 -4.63
C SER A 515 21.95 30.00 -3.14
N ILE A 516 20.97 29.64 -2.32
CA ILE A 516 21.12 29.41 -0.88
C ILE A 516 20.55 28.04 -0.57
N THR A 517 21.37 27.19 0.01
CA THR A 517 20.92 25.89 0.54
C THR A 517 20.41 26.09 1.97
N LEU A 518 19.18 25.66 2.21
CA LEU A 518 18.52 25.76 3.51
C LEU A 518 18.32 24.34 4.05
N ALA A 519 18.83 24.09 5.25
CA ALA A 519 18.59 22.82 5.93
C ALA A 519 17.35 22.95 6.80
N VAL A 520 16.42 22.02 6.65
CA VAL A 520 15.23 21.94 7.49
C VAL A 520 15.55 21.03 8.67
N PRO A 521 15.32 21.47 9.91
CA PRO A 521 15.56 20.59 11.05
C PRO A 521 14.69 19.32 10.98
N ASN A 522 15.20 18.25 11.54
CA ASN A 522 14.40 17.03 11.69
C ASN A 522 13.50 17.20 12.93
N ASP A 523 12.41 17.93 12.76
CA ASP A 523 11.49 18.30 13.85
C ASP A 523 10.05 18.25 13.29
N PRO A 524 9.29 17.21 13.65
CA PRO A 524 7.90 17.08 13.16
C PRO A 524 7.01 18.28 13.50
N GLY A 525 7.35 19.05 14.53
CA GLY A 525 6.61 20.27 14.85
C GLY A 525 6.68 21.37 13.79
N LEU A 526 7.49 21.17 12.74
CA LEU A 526 7.58 22.11 11.62
C LEU A 526 6.66 21.73 10.45
N LEU A 527 6.08 20.52 10.45
CA LEU A 527 5.20 20.07 9.37
C LEU A 527 4.06 21.06 9.15
N GLY A 528 3.78 21.33 7.88
CA GLY A 528 2.72 22.26 7.52
C GLY A 528 3.05 23.73 7.73
N MET A 529 4.24 24.05 8.20
CA MET A 529 4.61 25.45 8.46
C MET A 529 4.82 26.20 7.14
N ASP A 530 4.07 27.29 6.98
CA ASP A 530 4.19 28.15 5.79
C ASP A 530 5.49 28.95 5.81
N VAL A 531 6.20 28.93 4.69
CA VAL A 531 7.46 29.66 4.49
C VAL A 531 7.32 30.55 3.24
N TYR A 532 7.66 31.81 3.41
CA TYR A 532 7.62 32.79 2.32
C TYR A 532 9.02 33.29 2.06
N VAL A 533 9.41 33.39 0.77
CA VAL A 533 10.77 33.77 0.39
C VAL A 533 10.78 34.78 -0.75
N GLN A 534 11.79 35.68 -0.75
CA GLN A 534 11.97 36.68 -1.81
C GLN A 534 13.45 37.13 -1.85
N TRP A 535 13.98 37.37 -3.03
CA TRP A 535 15.36 37.85 -3.16
C TRP A 535 15.40 39.38 -3.25
N TYR A 536 16.34 39.98 -2.51
CA TYR A 536 16.81 41.35 -2.66
C TYR A 536 18.15 41.29 -3.40
N CYS A 537 18.25 41.98 -4.52
CA CYS A 537 19.43 41.94 -5.39
C CYS A 537 20.06 43.33 -5.45
N LEU A 538 21.29 43.45 -5.03
CA LEU A 538 22.00 44.73 -5.08
C LEU A 538 22.18 45.17 -6.56
N ASP A 539 21.83 46.41 -6.87
CA ASP A 539 21.96 47.00 -8.21
C ASP A 539 22.06 48.50 -8.05
N PRO A 540 23.29 49.00 -7.81
CA PRO A 540 23.49 50.44 -7.54
C PRO A 540 23.02 51.38 -8.64
N ALA A 541 22.86 50.90 -9.86
CA ALA A 541 22.45 51.70 -11.00
C ALA A 541 20.95 51.67 -11.28
N ALA A 542 20.17 50.82 -10.59
CA ALA A 542 18.75 50.65 -10.89
C ALA A 542 17.89 51.80 -10.36
N ASN A 543 18.19 52.27 -9.17
CA ASN A 543 17.36 53.27 -8.49
C ASN A 543 18.13 53.85 -7.30
N PRO A 544 17.62 54.94 -6.64
CA PRO A 544 18.32 55.55 -5.49
C PRO A 544 18.57 54.59 -4.31
N ARG A 545 17.77 53.55 -4.13
CA ARG A 545 18.00 52.54 -3.10
C ARG A 545 19.17 51.62 -3.47
N GLY A 546 19.46 51.50 -4.77
CA GLY A 546 20.55 50.67 -5.27
C GLY A 546 20.22 49.18 -5.29
N ALA A 547 18.95 48.84 -5.51
CA ALA A 547 18.55 47.42 -5.42
C ALA A 547 17.27 47.12 -6.17
N THR A 548 17.11 45.85 -6.53
CA THR A 548 15.86 45.32 -7.10
C THR A 548 15.40 44.12 -6.29
N MET A 549 14.09 43.82 -6.37
CA MET A 549 13.47 42.65 -5.73
C MET A 549 13.06 41.65 -6.78
N SER A 550 13.14 40.35 -6.47
CA SER A 550 12.52 39.32 -7.32
C SER A 550 11.01 39.28 -7.08
N ASN A 551 10.28 38.46 -7.85
CA ASN A 551 8.99 37.94 -7.38
C ASN A 551 9.22 37.13 -6.09
N ALA A 552 8.16 36.81 -5.39
CA ALA A 552 8.22 36.05 -4.14
C ALA A 552 7.74 34.62 -4.37
N ALA A 553 7.92 33.76 -3.37
CA ALA A 553 7.36 32.42 -3.39
C ALA A 553 6.84 32.02 -2.01
N HIS A 554 5.86 31.16 -2.03
CA HIS A 554 5.26 30.50 -0.86
C HIS A 554 5.50 29.01 -0.99
N THR A 555 5.98 28.40 0.07
CA THR A 555 6.18 26.95 0.17
C THR A 555 5.79 26.53 1.61
N GLN A 556 5.69 25.22 1.83
CA GLN A 556 5.32 24.69 3.14
C GLN A 556 6.31 23.59 3.50
N VAL A 557 6.61 23.45 4.78
CA VAL A 557 7.49 22.39 5.24
C VAL A 557 6.73 21.07 5.11
N VAL A 558 7.37 20.11 4.45
CA VAL A 558 6.80 18.78 4.18
C VAL A 558 7.72 17.71 4.73
N GLN A 559 7.23 16.48 4.73
CA GLN A 559 8.00 15.32 5.14
C GLN A 559 8.92 14.83 4.05
#